data_aeb98c59a77576a43da89484b765dfc3
#
_entry.id   aeb98c59a77576a43da89484b765dfc3
#
_cell.length_a   1.000
_cell.length_b   1.000
_cell.length_c   1.000
_cell.angle_alpha   90.00
_cell.angle_beta   90.00
_cell.angle_gamma   90.00
#
_symmetry.space_group_name_H-M   'P 1'
#
loop_
_entity.id
_entity.type
_entity.pdbx_description
1 polymer ?
#
loop_
_entity_poly.entity_id
_entity_poly.type
_entity_poly.pdbx_seq_one_letter_code
_entity_poly.pdbx_strand_id
1 'polypeptide(L)'
;MRYLVISDLHGDAAAITKALSYFDKYNCDQLVTLGDILNHGPRNPIPDQYSPPKAIELLNAYKDRVIAVRGNCDAEVESMQLSYPCNAPYAFILVPDPNAKAGEKVKHQRIMLTHGHLYKIDHEEMEKAVSMRDKLGLQEGDIVFSGHTHVAGFFEKKNGLINANPGSTTLPKGGTQAGFGLILEDRIELRALHTDELVATHMLRFI
;
A
#
# COMPACT_ATOMS: atom_id res chain seq x y z
N MET A 1 5.01 -10.16 12.24
CA MET A 1 5.56 -9.71 10.94
C MET A 1 5.00 -8.33 10.66
N ARG A 2 5.87 -7.36 10.37
CA ARG A 2 5.52 -5.95 10.16
C ARG A 2 5.82 -5.53 8.73
N TYR A 3 4.97 -4.69 8.18
CA TYR A 3 5.10 -4.21 6.79
C TYR A 3 5.16 -2.69 6.78
N LEU A 4 6.14 -2.14 6.05
CA LEU A 4 6.12 -0.75 5.61
C LEU A 4 5.37 -0.69 4.28
N VAL A 5 4.34 0.14 4.19
CA VAL A 5 3.50 0.29 2.99
C VAL A 5 3.67 1.68 2.42
N ILE A 6 4.12 1.77 1.17
CA ILE A 6 4.31 3.03 0.44
C ILE A 6 3.59 2.96 -0.90
N SER A 7 3.13 4.09 -1.39
CA SER A 7 2.33 4.18 -2.62
C SER A 7 2.58 5.48 -3.36
N ASP A 8 2.37 5.44 -4.68
CA ASP A 8 2.38 6.66 -5.51
C ASP A 8 3.68 7.45 -5.32
N LEU A 9 4.81 6.74 -5.52
CA LEU A 9 6.18 7.22 -5.31
C LEU A 9 6.65 8.16 -6.43
N HIS A 10 6.14 7.93 -7.64
CA HIS A 10 6.38 8.75 -8.82
C HIS A 10 7.85 9.13 -9.04
N GLY A 11 8.77 8.25 -8.69
CA GLY A 11 10.21 8.42 -8.92
C GLY A 11 10.92 9.48 -8.06
N ASP A 12 10.29 9.98 -6.98
CA ASP A 12 10.92 10.92 -6.05
C ASP A 12 11.89 10.20 -5.10
N ALA A 13 13.17 10.36 -5.38
CA ALA A 13 14.22 9.67 -4.62
C ALA A 13 14.32 10.17 -3.16
N ALA A 14 14.03 11.42 -2.88
CA ALA A 14 14.08 11.95 -1.52
C ALA A 14 12.92 11.44 -0.67
N ALA A 15 11.71 11.45 -1.22
CA ALA A 15 10.53 10.89 -0.54
C ALA A 15 10.69 9.39 -0.29
N ILE A 16 11.21 8.63 -1.27
CA ILE A 16 11.52 7.21 -1.11
C ILE A 16 12.58 6.99 -0.01
N THR A 17 13.68 7.74 -0.03
CA THR A 17 14.72 7.65 1.02
C THR A 17 14.12 7.89 2.40
N LYS A 18 13.28 8.91 2.54
CA LYS A 18 12.62 9.23 3.81
C LYS A 18 11.68 8.10 4.24
N ALA A 19 10.87 7.56 3.33
CA ALA A 19 9.97 6.46 3.63
C ALA A 19 10.75 5.20 4.08
N LEU A 20 11.81 4.84 3.37
CA LEU A 20 12.64 3.68 3.70
C LEU A 20 13.34 3.80 5.05
N SER A 21 13.61 5.03 5.55
CA SER A 21 14.17 5.21 6.90
C SER A 21 13.24 4.70 8.01
N TYR A 22 11.95 4.56 7.73
CA TYR A 22 10.97 3.99 8.66
C TYR A 22 10.98 2.46 8.68
N PHE A 23 11.56 1.81 7.68
CA PHE A 23 11.66 0.35 7.63
C PHE A 23 12.41 -0.19 8.85
N ASP A 24 13.59 0.34 9.12
CA ASP A 24 14.40 -0.04 10.28
C ASP A 24 13.82 0.52 11.58
N LYS A 25 13.33 1.77 11.55
CA LYS A 25 12.74 2.42 12.74
C LYS A 25 11.62 1.61 13.35
N TYR A 26 10.75 1.02 12.52
CA TYR A 26 9.61 0.22 12.97
C TYR A 26 9.88 -1.28 12.98
N ASN A 27 11.14 -1.70 12.72
CA ASN A 27 11.54 -3.10 12.60
C ASN A 27 10.62 -3.86 11.63
N CYS A 28 10.45 -3.30 10.42
CA CYS A 28 9.64 -3.93 9.39
C CYS A 28 10.37 -5.14 8.78
N ASP A 29 9.61 -6.19 8.52
CA ASP A 29 10.11 -7.41 7.87
C ASP A 29 10.01 -7.33 6.35
N GLN A 30 8.97 -6.66 5.85
CA GLN A 30 8.63 -6.55 4.44
C GLN A 30 8.32 -5.11 4.04
N LEU A 31 8.69 -4.74 2.83
CA LEU A 31 8.30 -3.53 2.14
C LEU A 31 7.12 -3.85 1.21
N VAL A 32 6.07 -3.05 1.24
CA VAL A 32 4.96 -3.11 0.29
C VAL A 32 4.96 -1.86 -0.56
N THR A 33 4.95 -2.01 -1.90
CA THR A 33 4.71 -0.90 -2.83
C THR A 33 3.37 -1.10 -3.53
N LEU A 34 2.47 -0.12 -3.40
CA LEU A 34 1.14 -0.20 -3.98
C LEU A 34 1.05 0.40 -5.40
N GLY A 35 2.18 0.49 -6.11
CA GLY A 35 2.25 0.94 -7.51
C GLY A 35 2.55 2.42 -7.69
N ASP A 36 2.59 2.85 -8.96
CA ASP A 36 3.03 4.17 -9.42
C ASP A 36 4.44 4.48 -8.88
N ILE A 37 5.39 3.58 -9.22
CA ILE A 37 6.70 3.50 -8.58
C ILE A 37 7.67 4.54 -9.16
N LEU A 38 7.95 4.47 -10.46
CA LEU A 38 9.00 5.28 -11.10
C LEU A 38 8.48 6.42 -11.95
N ASN A 39 7.37 6.23 -12.64
CA ASN A 39 6.84 7.21 -13.58
C ASN A 39 5.97 8.24 -12.86
N HIS A 40 6.26 9.54 -13.08
CA HIS A 40 5.47 10.61 -12.49
C HIS A 40 4.01 10.66 -13.02
N GLY A 41 3.75 10.04 -14.19
CA GLY A 41 2.45 10.07 -14.87
C GLY A 41 2.18 11.41 -15.58
N PRO A 42 1.52 11.39 -16.77
CA PRO A 42 1.39 12.55 -17.64
C PRO A 42 0.50 13.67 -17.08
N ARG A 43 -0.29 13.39 -16.03
CA ARG A 43 -1.22 14.36 -15.41
C ARG A 43 -0.70 14.97 -14.11
N ASN A 44 0.40 14.44 -13.57
CA ASN A 44 0.99 14.92 -12.34
C ASN A 44 2.15 15.88 -12.63
N PRO A 45 2.45 16.82 -11.74
CA PRO A 45 3.71 17.55 -11.82
C PRO A 45 4.89 16.59 -11.66
N ILE A 46 6.02 16.96 -12.21
CA ILE A 46 7.28 16.24 -11.96
C ILE A 46 7.71 16.56 -10.52
N PRO A 47 7.95 15.57 -9.67
CA PRO A 47 8.46 15.82 -8.31
C PRO A 47 9.81 16.55 -8.32
N ASP A 48 10.07 17.38 -7.31
CA ASP A 48 11.30 18.17 -7.23
C ASP A 48 12.57 17.30 -7.21
N GLN A 49 12.50 16.13 -6.59
CA GLN A 49 13.60 15.17 -6.50
C GLN A 49 13.38 13.94 -7.39
N TYR A 50 12.75 14.16 -8.55
CA TYR A 50 12.49 13.12 -9.54
C TYR A 50 13.79 12.53 -10.07
N SER A 51 14.07 11.30 -9.71
CA SER A 51 15.26 10.55 -10.16
C SER A 51 14.96 9.05 -10.20
N PRO A 52 14.33 8.55 -11.29
CA PRO A 52 14.06 7.13 -11.45
C PRO A 52 15.30 6.23 -11.25
N PRO A 53 16.50 6.55 -11.77
CA PRO A 53 17.68 5.72 -11.52
C PRO A 53 18.00 5.59 -10.04
N LYS A 54 17.87 6.68 -9.27
CA LYS A 54 18.12 6.63 -7.81
C LYS A 54 17.01 5.90 -7.07
N ALA A 55 15.77 6.07 -7.49
CA ALA A 55 14.64 5.32 -6.95
C ALA A 55 14.82 3.80 -7.15
N ILE A 56 15.27 3.37 -8.34
CA ILE A 56 15.59 1.97 -8.65
C ILE A 56 16.67 1.44 -7.70
N GLU A 57 17.78 2.16 -7.53
CA GLU A 57 18.87 1.77 -6.62
C GLU A 57 18.36 1.56 -5.19
N LEU A 58 17.58 2.53 -4.68
CA LEU A 58 17.02 2.50 -3.33
C LEU A 58 16.09 1.30 -3.12
N LEU A 59 15.18 1.07 -4.05
CA LEU A 59 14.17 0.01 -3.94
C LEU A 59 14.78 -1.39 -4.17
N ASN A 60 15.74 -1.52 -5.09
CA ASN A 60 16.43 -2.79 -5.33
C ASN A 60 17.26 -3.28 -4.13
N ALA A 61 17.64 -2.40 -3.21
CA ALA A 61 18.26 -2.80 -1.95
C ALA A 61 17.32 -3.67 -1.07
N TYR A 62 16.02 -3.62 -1.32
CA TYR A 62 15.00 -4.40 -0.59
C TYR A 62 14.45 -5.59 -1.39
N LYS A 63 15.02 -5.94 -2.55
CA LYS A 63 14.49 -6.92 -3.52
C LYS A 63 14.00 -8.24 -2.92
N ASP A 64 14.66 -8.73 -1.88
CA ASP A 64 14.33 -10.01 -1.23
C ASP A 64 13.19 -9.88 -0.18
N ARG A 65 12.71 -8.66 0.05
CA ARG A 65 11.72 -8.32 1.07
C ARG A 65 10.61 -7.40 0.55
N VAL A 66 10.35 -7.38 -0.77
CA VAL A 66 9.34 -6.53 -1.39
C VAL A 66 8.14 -7.35 -1.84
N ILE A 67 6.95 -6.85 -1.53
CA ILE A 67 5.69 -7.24 -2.17
C ILE A 67 5.23 -6.02 -2.96
N ALA A 68 5.14 -6.13 -4.28
CA ALA A 68 4.76 -5.04 -5.15
C ALA A 68 3.53 -5.36 -5.97
N VAL A 69 2.69 -4.34 -6.17
CA VAL A 69 1.57 -4.39 -7.12
C VAL A 69 1.72 -3.26 -8.14
N ARG A 70 1.17 -3.48 -9.35
CA ARG A 70 1.28 -2.54 -10.46
C ARG A 70 0.31 -1.38 -10.33
N GLY A 71 0.80 -0.16 -10.51
CA GLY A 71 0.02 1.05 -10.66
C GLY A 71 -0.37 1.36 -12.11
N ASN A 72 -1.12 2.42 -12.32
CA ASN A 72 -1.54 2.84 -13.66
C ASN A 72 -0.46 3.62 -14.43
N CYS A 73 0.49 4.18 -13.75
CA CYS A 73 1.65 4.85 -14.37
C CYS A 73 2.82 3.88 -14.60
N ASP A 74 2.79 2.69 -14.02
CA ASP A 74 3.86 1.70 -14.13
C ASP A 74 3.87 1.07 -15.53
N ALA A 75 4.99 1.19 -16.22
CA ALA A 75 5.21 0.64 -17.55
C ALA A 75 6.00 -0.67 -17.50
N GLU A 76 5.99 -1.45 -18.59
CA GLU A 76 6.74 -2.70 -18.66
C GLU A 76 8.25 -2.51 -18.46
N VAL A 77 8.79 -1.36 -18.87
CA VAL A 77 10.22 -1.02 -18.69
C VAL A 77 10.63 -1.03 -17.23
N GLU A 78 9.72 -0.75 -16.30
CA GLU A 78 10.01 -0.76 -14.86
C GLU A 78 10.31 -2.17 -14.36
N SER A 79 9.60 -3.18 -14.88
CA SER A 79 9.86 -4.58 -14.56
C SER A 79 11.24 -5.08 -15.06
N MET A 80 11.87 -4.36 -15.99
CA MET A 80 13.23 -4.65 -16.46
C MET A 80 14.29 -4.00 -15.58
N GLN A 81 13.94 -2.99 -14.79
CA GLN A 81 14.84 -2.22 -13.95
C GLN A 81 14.77 -2.60 -12.46
N LEU A 82 13.57 -2.94 -12.00
CA LEU A 82 13.36 -3.40 -10.63
C LEU A 82 13.73 -4.88 -10.53
N SER A 83 14.55 -5.22 -9.54
CA SER A 83 15.07 -6.58 -9.33
C SER A 83 14.09 -7.50 -8.59
N TYR A 84 12.79 -7.15 -8.59
CA TYR A 84 11.70 -7.90 -7.97
C TYR A 84 10.43 -7.83 -8.83
N PRO A 85 9.49 -8.79 -8.72
CA PRO A 85 8.23 -8.75 -9.46
C PRO A 85 7.39 -7.53 -9.04
N CYS A 86 6.97 -6.70 -10.02
CA CYS A 86 6.16 -5.50 -9.76
C CYS A 86 4.91 -5.38 -10.65
N ASN A 87 4.58 -6.42 -11.43
CA ASN A 87 3.48 -6.38 -12.39
C ASN A 87 2.18 -7.04 -11.91
N ALA A 88 2.11 -7.51 -10.66
CA ALA A 88 0.91 -8.14 -10.13
C ALA A 88 -0.21 -7.10 -10.00
N PRO A 89 -1.44 -7.39 -10.46
CA PRO A 89 -2.57 -6.46 -10.32
C PRO A 89 -3.04 -6.35 -8.87
N TYR A 90 -2.81 -7.38 -8.08
CA TYR A 90 -3.06 -7.45 -6.64
C TYR A 90 -2.23 -8.56 -6.00
N ALA A 91 -2.14 -8.50 -4.67
CA ALA A 91 -1.60 -9.57 -3.83
C ALA A 91 -2.46 -9.70 -2.56
N PHE A 92 -2.37 -10.83 -1.87
CA PHE A 92 -2.98 -11.01 -0.56
C PHE A 92 -1.90 -11.26 0.48
N ILE A 93 -2.09 -10.67 1.65
CA ILE A 93 -1.35 -11.03 2.86
C ILE A 93 -2.33 -11.46 3.95
N LEU A 94 -1.87 -12.39 4.80
CA LEU A 94 -2.61 -12.88 5.96
C LEU A 94 -1.82 -12.48 7.20
N VAL A 95 -2.38 -11.59 8.01
CA VAL A 95 -1.79 -11.21 9.29
C VAL A 95 -2.36 -12.13 10.35
N PRO A 96 -1.55 -12.97 11.01
CA PRO A 96 -2.03 -13.91 12.02
C PRO A 96 -2.42 -13.17 13.30
N ASP A 97 -3.40 -13.72 14.02
CA ASP A 97 -3.75 -13.26 15.38
C ASP A 97 -2.54 -13.39 16.30
N PRO A 98 -2.02 -12.28 16.85
CA PRO A 98 -0.87 -12.33 17.76
C PRO A 98 -1.17 -13.04 19.10
N ASN A 99 -2.44 -13.25 19.42
CA ASN A 99 -2.89 -13.92 20.65
C ASN A 99 -3.22 -15.41 20.44
N ALA A 100 -2.97 -15.96 19.23
CA ALA A 100 -3.24 -17.36 18.94
C ALA A 100 -2.43 -18.29 19.86
N LYS A 101 -3.10 -19.27 20.46
CA LYS A 101 -2.45 -20.24 21.36
C LYS A 101 -1.91 -21.43 20.56
N ALA A 102 -0.85 -22.03 21.08
CA ALA A 102 -0.28 -23.22 20.48
C ALA A 102 -1.33 -24.36 20.41
N GLY A 103 -1.49 -24.94 19.21
CA GLY A 103 -2.46 -26.01 18.96
C GLY A 103 -3.87 -25.55 18.55
N GLU A 104 -4.17 -24.26 18.59
CA GLU A 104 -5.41 -23.70 18.04
C GLU A 104 -5.26 -23.38 16.54
N LYS A 105 -6.39 -23.40 15.81
CA LYS A 105 -6.42 -22.89 14.43
C LYS A 105 -6.17 -21.38 14.46
N VAL A 106 -5.08 -20.94 13.84
CA VAL A 106 -4.72 -19.54 13.80
C VAL A 106 -5.72 -18.77 12.93
N LYS A 107 -6.34 -17.77 13.50
CA LYS A 107 -7.18 -16.80 12.79
C LYS A 107 -6.29 -15.74 12.14
N HIS A 108 -6.79 -15.13 11.08
CA HIS A 108 -6.03 -14.14 10.32
C HIS A 108 -6.91 -12.97 9.93
N GLN A 109 -6.33 -11.77 9.88
CA GLN A 109 -6.87 -10.69 9.08
C GLN A 109 -6.36 -10.85 7.65
N ARG A 110 -7.28 -10.90 6.70
CA ARG A 110 -6.91 -10.90 5.28
C ARG A 110 -6.86 -9.47 4.76
N ILE A 111 -5.78 -9.14 4.07
CA ILE A 111 -5.55 -7.82 3.45
C ILE A 111 -5.22 -8.02 1.98
N MET A 112 -6.01 -7.43 1.10
CA MET A 112 -5.73 -7.33 -0.32
C MET A 112 -4.89 -6.09 -0.57
N LEU A 113 -3.76 -6.24 -1.22
CA LEU A 113 -2.90 -5.16 -1.71
C LEU A 113 -3.23 -4.91 -3.17
N THR A 114 -3.48 -3.68 -3.55
CA THR A 114 -3.72 -3.29 -4.96
C THR A 114 -3.42 -1.81 -5.13
N HIS A 115 -3.21 -1.36 -6.38
CA HIS A 115 -3.11 0.08 -6.61
C HIS A 115 -4.49 0.77 -6.53
N GLY A 116 -5.56 0.09 -6.94
CA GLY A 116 -6.93 0.63 -6.87
C GLY A 116 -7.53 1.05 -8.22
N HIS A 117 -6.73 1.29 -9.25
CA HIS A 117 -7.22 1.76 -10.56
C HIS A 117 -8.02 0.70 -11.35
N LEU A 118 -7.75 -0.60 -11.13
CA LEU A 118 -8.43 -1.70 -11.85
C LEU A 118 -9.74 -2.12 -11.18
N TYR A 119 -9.81 -2.09 -9.87
CA TYR A 119 -10.87 -2.73 -9.11
C TYR A 119 -11.85 -1.76 -8.46
N LYS A 120 -11.86 -0.49 -8.82
CA LYS A 120 -12.82 0.57 -8.45
C LYS A 120 -13.60 0.33 -7.13
N ILE A 121 -12.89 -0.13 -6.11
CA ILE A 121 -13.46 -0.43 -4.79
C ILE A 121 -13.98 0.84 -4.12
N ASP A 122 -13.48 2.00 -4.58
CA ASP A 122 -13.81 3.32 -4.05
C ASP A 122 -15.08 3.93 -4.61
N HIS A 123 -15.66 3.40 -5.69
CA HIS A 123 -16.84 3.98 -6.31
C HIS A 123 -18.14 3.43 -5.72
N GLU A 124 -19.06 4.33 -5.43
CA GLU A 124 -20.38 4.09 -4.82
C GLU A 124 -21.38 3.29 -5.69
N GLU A 125 -21.00 2.85 -6.89
CA GLU A 125 -21.82 1.99 -7.71
C GLU A 125 -21.92 0.58 -7.07
N MET A 126 -22.87 0.45 -6.15
CA MET A 126 -23.06 -0.73 -5.29
C MET A 126 -23.10 -2.06 -6.04
N GLU A 127 -23.72 -2.11 -7.21
CA GLU A 127 -23.84 -3.36 -7.99
C GLU A 127 -22.50 -3.83 -8.56
N LYS A 128 -21.64 -2.90 -9.01
CA LYS A 128 -20.32 -3.23 -9.54
C LYS A 128 -19.31 -3.55 -8.42
N ALA A 129 -19.43 -2.90 -7.28
CA ALA A 129 -18.58 -3.18 -6.11
C ALA A 129 -18.86 -4.59 -5.54
N VAL A 130 -20.12 -5.03 -5.50
CA VAL A 130 -20.48 -6.40 -5.11
C VAL A 130 -19.88 -7.40 -6.10
N SER A 131 -19.98 -7.17 -7.42
CA SER A 131 -19.44 -8.07 -8.42
C SER A 131 -17.91 -8.20 -8.36
N MET A 132 -17.19 -7.14 -7.99
CA MET A 132 -15.74 -7.18 -7.82
C MET A 132 -15.33 -7.88 -6.52
N ARG A 133 -16.09 -7.66 -5.43
CA ARG A 133 -15.92 -8.42 -4.18
C ARG A 133 -16.00 -9.92 -4.43
N ASP A 134 -17.02 -10.36 -5.15
CA ASP A 134 -17.22 -11.78 -5.44
C ASP A 134 -16.15 -12.36 -6.35
N LYS A 135 -15.75 -11.63 -7.40
CA LYS A 135 -14.68 -12.05 -8.31
C LYS A 135 -13.33 -12.22 -7.61
N LEU A 136 -13.04 -11.38 -6.64
CA LEU A 136 -11.79 -11.39 -5.87
C LEU A 136 -11.89 -12.29 -4.62
N GLY A 137 -13.05 -12.88 -4.36
CA GLY A 137 -13.30 -13.70 -3.18
C GLY A 137 -13.16 -12.94 -1.86
N LEU A 138 -13.40 -11.61 -1.88
CA LEU A 138 -13.35 -10.78 -0.68
C LEU A 138 -14.57 -11.02 0.20
N GLN A 139 -14.40 -10.95 1.51
CA GLN A 139 -15.44 -11.14 2.50
C GLN A 139 -15.62 -9.89 3.34
N GLU A 140 -16.75 -9.81 4.06
CA GLU A 140 -16.96 -8.77 5.05
C GLU A 140 -15.86 -8.79 6.11
N GLY A 141 -15.31 -7.62 6.43
CA GLY A 141 -14.19 -7.48 7.34
C GLY A 141 -12.80 -7.59 6.69
N ASP A 142 -12.72 -7.98 5.40
CA ASP A 142 -11.46 -7.89 4.68
C ASP A 142 -11.04 -6.43 4.48
N ILE A 143 -9.75 -6.20 4.50
CA ILE A 143 -9.16 -4.89 4.24
C ILE A 143 -8.61 -4.87 2.81
N VAL A 144 -8.91 -3.80 2.08
CA VAL A 144 -8.25 -3.49 0.81
C VAL A 144 -7.29 -2.34 1.06
N PHE A 145 -5.99 -2.59 0.94
CA PHE A 145 -4.99 -1.55 1.04
C PHE A 145 -4.64 -1.08 -0.37
N SER A 146 -5.01 0.16 -0.69
CA SER A 146 -4.87 0.72 -2.04
C SER A 146 -4.16 2.07 -2.03
N GLY A 147 -3.64 2.47 -3.20
CA GLY A 147 -3.09 3.80 -3.49
C GLY A 147 -3.99 4.60 -4.43
N HIS A 148 -3.42 5.10 -5.53
CA HIS A 148 -4.06 5.73 -6.68
C HIS A 148 -4.74 7.07 -6.44
N THR A 149 -5.52 7.21 -5.38
CA THR A 149 -6.25 8.46 -5.10
C THR A 149 -5.36 9.53 -4.50
N HIS A 150 -4.21 9.14 -3.94
CA HIS A 150 -3.28 10.00 -3.17
C HIS A 150 -3.91 10.61 -1.90
N VAL A 151 -5.05 10.07 -1.43
CA VAL A 151 -5.78 10.58 -0.27
C VAL A 151 -5.66 9.56 0.87
N ALA A 152 -4.96 9.95 1.93
CA ALA A 152 -4.76 9.08 3.08
C ALA A 152 -6.05 8.94 3.91
N GLY A 153 -6.35 7.71 4.35
CA GLY A 153 -7.50 7.46 5.22
C GLY A 153 -7.95 6.01 5.27
N PHE A 154 -8.90 5.75 6.16
CA PHE A 154 -9.68 4.52 6.20
C PHE A 154 -11.10 4.84 5.77
N PHE A 155 -11.61 4.09 4.81
CA PHE A 155 -12.91 4.31 4.20
C PHE A 155 -13.74 3.03 4.33
N GLU A 156 -14.69 3.05 5.24
CA GLU A 156 -15.63 1.94 5.40
C GLU A 156 -16.64 1.93 4.24
N LYS A 157 -16.80 0.79 3.61
CA LYS A 157 -17.68 0.61 2.47
C LYS A 157 -18.97 -0.09 2.88
N LYS A 158 -20.07 0.24 2.20
CA LYS A 158 -21.41 -0.35 2.46
C LYS A 158 -21.45 -1.88 2.33
N ASN A 159 -20.51 -2.47 1.62
CA ASN A 159 -20.37 -3.92 1.46
C ASN A 159 -19.54 -4.60 2.59
N GLY A 160 -19.23 -3.87 3.66
CA GLY A 160 -18.47 -4.36 4.81
C GLY A 160 -16.95 -4.49 4.58
N LEU A 161 -16.44 -4.04 3.43
CA LEU A 161 -15.01 -3.91 3.19
C LEU A 161 -14.49 -2.61 3.79
N ILE A 162 -13.22 -2.62 4.16
CA ILE A 162 -12.50 -1.44 4.63
C ILE A 162 -11.43 -1.13 3.60
N ASN A 163 -11.47 0.06 3.02
CA ASN A 163 -10.37 0.53 2.19
C ASN A 163 -9.41 1.36 3.05
N ALA A 164 -8.16 0.90 3.14
CA ALA A 164 -7.04 1.64 3.71
C ALA A 164 -6.24 2.27 2.57
N ASN A 165 -5.83 3.52 2.70
CA ASN A 165 -4.98 4.19 1.74
C ASN A 165 -3.92 5.00 2.47
N PRO A 166 -2.61 4.79 2.23
CA PRO A 166 -1.55 5.52 2.91
C PRO A 166 -1.39 6.95 2.36
N GLY A 167 -2.17 7.32 1.33
CA GLY A 167 -1.92 8.50 0.52
C GLY A 167 -0.76 8.30 -0.44
N SER A 168 -0.29 9.39 -1.05
CA SER A 168 0.94 9.37 -1.83
C SER A 168 2.14 9.69 -0.93
N THR A 169 3.22 8.96 -1.13
CA THR A 169 4.51 9.28 -0.49
C THR A 169 5.10 10.60 -1.04
N THR A 170 4.71 11.01 -2.25
CA THR A 170 5.31 12.15 -2.96
C THR A 170 4.31 13.26 -3.27
N LEU A 171 3.15 12.92 -3.83
CA LEU A 171 2.18 13.85 -4.41
C LEU A 171 0.81 13.75 -3.70
N PRO A 172 0.69 14.11 -2.42
CA PRO A 172 -0.57 13.99 -1.67
C PRO A 172 -1.68 14.86 -2.28
N LYS A 173 -2.93 14.40 -2.15
CA LYS A 173 -4.15 15.09 -2.63
C LYS A 173 -5.20 15.18 -1.52
N GLY A 174 -6.31 15.83 -1.82
CA GLY A 174 -7.44 15.91 -0.91
C GLY A 174 -7.16 16.60 0.43
N GLY A 175 -6.13 17.46 0.50
CA GLY A 175 -5.73 18.12 1.75
C GLY A 175 -4.96 17.22 2.71
N THR A 176 -4.62 15.97 2.31
CA THR A 176 -3.78 15.08 3.13
C THR A 176 -2.29 15.40 2.95
N GLN A 177 -1.48 14.94 3.88
CA GLN A 177 -0.01 15.07 3.81
C GLN A 177 0.60 13.86 3.07
N ALA A 178 1.85 14.02 2.60
CA ALA A 178 2.64 12.88 2.16
C ALA A 178 2.74 11.85 3.29
N GLY A 179 2.53 10.57 2.95
CA GLY A 179 2.32 9.56 3.97
C GLY A 179 2.86 8.19 3.62
N PHE A 180 2.78 7.33 4.61
CA PHE A 180 3.06 5.90 4.52
C PHE A 180 2.14 5.12 5.46
N GLY A 181 2.04 3.82 5.25
CA GLY A 181 1.31 2.91 6.12
C GLY A 181 2.24 1.95 6.85
N LEU A 182 1.80 1.47 8.00
CA LEU A 182 2.40 0.35 8.72
C LEU A 182 1.32 -0.70 8.95
N ILE A 183 1.60 -1.94 8.61
CA ILE A 183 0.80 -3.08 9.07
C ILE A 183 1.59 -3.70 10.22
N LEU A 184 1.01 -3.63 11.40
CA LEU A 184 1.57 -4.15 12.65
C LEU A 184 0.86 -5.45 13.02
N GLU A 185 1.19 -6.00 14.18
CA GLU A 185 0.66 -7.29 14.62
C GLU A 185 -0.86 -7.25 14.86
N ASP A 186 -1.41 -6.10 15.27
CA ASP A 186 -2.80 -5.94 15.73
C ASP A 186 -3.55 -4.80 15.03
N ARG A 187 -2.87 -3.97 14.24
CA ARG A 187 -3.46 -2.77 13.62
C ARG A 187 -2.73 -2.33 12.36
N ILE A 188 -3.39 -1.45 11.63
CA ILE A 188 -2.78 -0.63 10.57
C ILE A 188 -2.68 0.80 11.08
N GLU A 189 -1.53 1.43 10.87
CA GLU A 189 -1.32 2.86 11.10
C GLU A 189 -1.05 3.58 9.77
N LEU A 190 -1.66 4.75 9.60
CA LEU A 190 -1.31 5.71 8.55
C LEU A 190 -0.56 6.86 9.21
N ARG A 191 0.59 7.23 8.65
CA ARG A 191 1.50 8.19 9.28
C ARG A 191 1.98 9.23 8.27
N ALA A 192 2.21 10.45 8.75
CA ALA A 192 2.77 11.53 7.95
C ALA A 192 4.27 11.28 7.67
N LEU A 193 4.69 11.40 6.40
CA LEU A 193 6.04 11.07 5.96
C LEU A 193 7.12 11.94 6.66
N HIS A 194 6.88 13.24 6.80
CA HIS A 194 7.91 14.18 7.27
C HIS A 194 7.99 14.25 8.80
N THR A 195 6.87 14.19 9.48
CA THR A 195 6.77 14.37 10.96
C THR A 195 6.69 13.06 11.72
N ASP A 196 6.33 11.95 11.02
CA ASP A 196 6.03 10.65 11.63
C ASP A 196 4.82 10.69 12.59
N GLU A 197 3.98 11.70 12.48
CA GLU A 197 2.75 11.78 13.27
C GLU A 197 1.76 10.71 12.82
N LEU A 198 1.06 10.12 13.79
CA LEU A 198 -0.05 9.21 13.54
C LEU A 198 -1.23 9.99 12.97
N VAL A 199 -1.60 9.69 11.72
CA VAL A 199 -2.74 10.30 11.02
C VAL A 199 -4.02 9.56 11.34
N ALA A 200 -3.98 8.23 11.25
CA ALA A 200 -5.14 7.38 11.51
C ALA A 200 -4.69 5.96 11.87
N THR A 201 -5.56 5.23 12.57
CA THR A 201 -5.33 3.83 12.92
C THR A 201 -6.60 3.00 12.73
N HIS A 202 -6.42 1.72 12.39
CA HIS A 202 -7.50 0.73 12.28
C HIS A 202 -7.06 -0.58 12.91
N MET A 203 -7.87 -1.11 13.84
CA MET A 203 -7.58 -2.39 14.50
C MET A 203 -7.91 -3.57 13.59
N LEU A 204 -7.03 -4.56 13.53
CA LEU A 204 -7.26 -5.78 12.76
C LEU A 204 -8.32 -6.66 13.42
N ARG A 205 -9.10 -7.38 12.59
CA ARG A 205 -10.12 -8.34 13.03
C ARG A 205 -9.73 -9.74 12.58
N PHE A 206 -9.39 -10.58 13.51
CA PHE A 206 -8.94 -11.95 13.24
C PHE A 206 -10.14 -12.90 13.20
N ILE A 207 -10.46 -13.45 12.03
CA ILE A 207 -11.61 -14.33 11.76
C ILE A 207 -11.17 -15.68 11.17
#